data_cb3f2f60d992f2965d6d9c2e9a67ccc4
#
_entry.id   cb3f2f60d992f2965d6d9c2e9a67ccc4
#
_cell.length_a   1.000
_cell.length_b   1.000
_cell.length_c   1.000
_cell.angle_alpha   90.00
_cell.angle_beta   90.00
_cell.angle_gamma   90.00
#
_symmetry.space_group_name_H-M   'P 1'
#
loop_
_entity.id
_entity.type
_entity.pdbx_description
1 polymer ?
#
loop_
_entity_poly.entity_id
_entity_poly.type
_entity_poly.pdbx_seq_one_letter_code
_entity_poly.pdbx_strand_id
1 'polypeptide(L)'
;KDGHLICLLGPSGCGKSTLLRCFDRMNDLIDNCKIEGEILYNLEDITKINAMELRTEVGMVFQNPNPFPMSIYDNIAYGPRCQGIKNKAKLNEIVINSLKKAALYEEVKDRLKDSALSLSGGQQQRLCIARTIAMEPKVILMDEPTSALDPIATSKIEELIDELKKEYTIVIVTHNMQQACRISDYVAFFMLGEIVEFNETSIL
;
A
#
# COMPACT_ATOMS: atom_id res chain seq x y z
N LYS A 1 -5.31 13.42 -10.03
CA LYS A 1 -6.62 13.65 -9.35
C LYS A 1 -6.60 12.81 -8.08
N ASP A 2 -6.95 13.41 -6.96
CA ASP A 2 -7.04 12.69 -5.69
C ASP A 2 -8.19 11.66 -5.75
N GLY A 3 -8.01 10.49 -5.10
CA GLY A 3 -9.05 9.48 -5.00
C GLY A 3 -9.26 8.61 -6.24
N HIS A 4 -8.19 8.21 -6.94
CA HIS A 4 -8.27 7.27 -8.06
C HIS A 4 -7.39 6.05 -7.78
N LEU A 5 -7.82 4.90 -8.32
CA LEU A 5 -7.03 3.68 -8.32
C LEU A 5 -6.44 3.44 -9.72
N ILE A 6 -5.13 3.45 -9.80
CA ILE A 6 -4.35 3.16 -11.01
C ILE A 6 -3.75 1.76 -10.88
N CYS A 7 -4.01 0.91 -11.84
CA CYS A 7 -3.45 -0.44 -11.88
C CYS A 7 -2.29 -0.54 -12.87
N LEU A 8 -1.15 -1.02 -12.41
CA LEU A 8 -0.04 -1.44 -13.26
C LEU A 8 -0.23 -2.94 -13.56
N LEU A 9 -0.73 -3.25 -14.74
CA LEU A 9 -1.05 -4.60 -15.18
C LEU A 9 0.03 -5.13 -16.14
N GLY A 10 0.36 -6.40 -16.07
CA GLY A 10 1.26 -7.05 -17.04
C GLY A 10 1.85 -8.34 -16.49
N PRO A 11 2.58 -9.11 -17.32
CA PRO A 11 3.16 -10.39 -16.94
C PRO A 11 4.20 -10.25 -15.82
N SER A 12 4.44 -11.35 -15.09
CA SER A 12 5.46 -11.36 -14.04
C SER A 12 6.85 -11.07 -14.64
N GLY A 13 7.67 -10.33 -13.89
CA GLY A 13 9.04 -9.99 -14.33
C GLY A 13 9.16 -8.85 -15.33
N CYS A 14 8.06 -8.21 -15.79
CA CYS A 14 8.15 -7.10 -16.76
C CYS A 14 8.56 -5.74 -16.17
N GLY A 15 8.84 -5.63 -14.85
CA GLY A 15 9.34 -4.40 -14.24
C GLY A 15 8.33 -3.58 -13.43
N LYS A 16 7.06 -3.98 -13.29
CA LYS A 16 6.00 -3.23 -12.56
C LYS A 16 6.38 -2.88 -11.12
N SER A 17 6.82 -3.86 -10.34
CA SER A 17 7.23 -3.63 -8.95
C SER A 17 8.47 -2.74 -8.86
N THR A 18 9.37 -2.80 -9.85
CA THR A 18 10.52 -1.90 -9.93
C THR A 18 10.06 -0.46 -10.16
N LEU A 19 9.13 -0.23 -11.10
CA LEU A 19 8.55 1.09 -11.32
C LEU A 19 7.81 1.58 -10.06
N LEU A 20 6.97 0.71 -9.45
CA LEU A 20 6.23 1.08 -8.24
C LEU A 20 7.15 1.60 -7.13
N ARG A 21 8.28 0.92 -6.90
CA ARG A 21 9.29 1.29 -5.89
C ARG A 21 10.12 2.52 -6.26
N CYS A 22 9.99 3.07 -7.46
CA CYS A 22 10.55 4.37 -7.79
C CYS A 22 9.73 5.49 -7.14
N PHE A 23 8.40 5.34 -6.99
CA PHE A 23 7.52 6.39 -6.49
C PHE A 23 7.73 6.72 -5.02
N ASP A 24 8.23 5.79 -4.20
CA ASP A 24 8.57 6.00 -2.78
C ASP A 24 10.09 6.00 -2.53
N ARG A 25 10.89 5.96 -3.61
CA ARG A 25 12.36 5.92 -3.56
C ARG A 25 12.92 4.68 -2.84
N MET A 26 12.19 3.57 -2.79
CA MET A 26 12.71 2.31 -2.21
C MET A 26 13.86 1.75 -3.03
N ASN A 27 13.94 2.04 -4.33
CA ASN A 27 15.06 1.62 -5.18
C ASN A 27 16.37 2.33 -4.84
N ASP A 28 16.36 3.45 -4.13
CA ASP A 28 17.57 4.11 -3.61
C ASP A 28 18.34 3.22 -2.62
N LEU A 29 17.68 2.19 -2.05
CA LEU A 29 18.27 1.23 -1.11
C LEU A 29 18.92 0.04 -1.81
N ILE A 30 18.84 -0.04 -3.15
CA ILE A 30 19.37 -1.13 -3.96
C ILE A 30 20.72 -0.68 -4.56
N ASP A 31 21.80 -1.39 -4.21
CA ASP A 31 23.11 -1.11 -4.76
C ASP A 31 23.11 -1.20 -6.29
N ASN A 32 23.75 -0.23 -6.94
CA ASN A 32 23.88 -0.12 -8.40
C ASN A 32 22.54 0.07 -9.16
N CYS A 33 21.44 0.38 -8.48
CA CYS A 33 20.21 0.79 -9.16
C CYS A 33 20.36 2.24 -9.65
N LYS A 34 20.21 2.45 -10.96
CA LYS A 34 20.24 3.78 -11.57
C LYS A 34 18.85 4.10 -12.10
N ILE A 35 18.33 5.24 -11.69
CA ILE A 35 17.04 5.78 -12.16
C ILE A 35 17.35 6.99 -13.01
N GLU A 36 16.83 7.02 -14.23
CA GLU A 36 16.91 8.15 -15.16
C GLU A 36 15.50 8.64 -15.47
N GLY A 37 15.35 9.95 -15.65
CA GLY A 37 14.06 10.59 -15.86
C GLY A 37 13.62 11.41 -14.65
N GLU A 38 12.38 11.87 -14.65
CA GLU A 38 11.80 12.73 -13.62
C GLU A 38 10.51 12.12 -13.08
N ILE A 39 10.36 12.09 -11.76
CA ILE A 39 9.12 11.71 -11.08
C ILE A 39 8.72 12.89 -10.20
N LEU A 40 7.50 13.41 -10.41
CA LEU A 40 7.01 14.57 -9.69
C LEU A 40 5.94 14.17 -8.66
N TYR A 41 6.11 14.67 -7.44
CA TYR A 41 5.09 14.65 -6.41
C TYR A 41 4.72 16.10 -6.06
N ASN A 42 3.45 16.48 -6.26
CA ASN A 42 2.99 17.87 -6.10
C ASN A 42 3.85 18.89 -6.90
N LEU A 43 4.21 18.56 -8.14
CA LEU A 43 5.06 19.36 -9.04
C LEU A 43 6.51 19.52 -8.57
N GLU A 44 6.94 18.83 -7.54
CA GLU A 44 8.33 18.78 -7.09
C GLU A 44 8.95 17.43 -7.41
N ASP A 45 10.17 17.44 -7.93
CA ASP A 45 10.95 16.22 -8.21
C ASP A 45 11.22 15.47 -6.89
N ILE A 46 10.77 14.21 -6.82
CA ILE A 46 10.90 13.39 -5.62
C ILE A 46 12.35 13.21 -5.15
N THR A 47 13.34 13.38 -6.03
CA THR A 47 14.75 13.29 -5.67
C THR A 47 15.20 14.47 -4.80
N LYS A 48 14.48 15.59 -4.84
CA LYS A 48 14.71 16.79 -4.04
C LYS A 48 13.99 16.75 -2.68
N ILE A 49 12.98 15.91 -2.55
CA ILE A 49 12.23 15.72 -1.31
C ILE A 49 13.03 14.79 -0.38
N ASN A 50 13.03 15.07 0.92
CA ASN A 50 13.60 14.13 1.88
C ASN A 50 12.88 12.78 1.80
N ALA A 51 13.64 11.68 1.63
CA ALA A 51 13.05 10.36 1.43
C ALA A 51 12.16 9.90 2.61
N MET A 52 12.45 10.32 3.84
CA MET A 52 11.60 10.00 4.99
C MET A 52 10.29 10.79 4.96
N GLU A 53 10.32 12.06 4.57
CA GLU A 53 9.12 12.88 4.37
C GLU A 53 8.27 12.31 3.24
N LEU A 54 8.87 12.00 2.10
CA LEU A 54 8.18 11.37 0.97
C LEU A 54 7.45 10.09 1.39
N ARG A 55 8.12 9.21 2.18
CA ARG A 55 7.54 7.94 2.64
C ARG A 55 6.49 8.08 3.74
N THR A 56 6.28 9.27 4.31
CA THR A 56 5.10 9.54 5.13
C THR A 56 3.89 9.89 4.28
N GLU A 57 4.10 10.53 3.13
CA GLU A 57 3.05 10.91 2.18
C GLU A 57 2.71 9.78 1.18
N VAL A 58 3.70 8.93 0.86
CA VAL A 58 3.58 7.81 -0.08
C VAL A 58 3.86 6.51 0.67
N GLY A 59 2.78 5.84 1.11
CA GLY A 59 2.86 4.59 1.86
C GLY A 59 2.99 3.37 0.95
N MET A 60 3.65 2.29 1.44
CA MET A 60 3.87 1.06 0.67
C MET A 60 3.31 -0.16 1.38
N VAL A 61 2.58 -0.98 0.63
CA VAL A 61 2.10 -2.32 1.03
C VAL A 61 2.77 -3.36 0.13
N PHE A 62 3.50 -4.29 0.74
CA PHE A 62 4.29 -5.28 0.01
C PHE A 62 3.47 -6.53 -0.35
N GLN A 63 3.94 -7.27 -1.33
CA GLN A 63 3.36 -8.52 -1.81
C GLN A 63 3.20 -9.56 -0.69
N ASN A 64 4.27 -9.78 0.08
CA ASN A 64 4.22 -10.64 1.25
C ASN A 64 3.94 -9.80 2.50
N PRO A 65 2.97 -10.19 3.32
CA PRO A 65 2.75 -9.52 4.60
C PRO A 65 4.04 -9.47 5.41
N ASN A 66 4.36 -8.30 5.93
CA ASN A 66 5.59 -8.06 6.69
C ASN A 66 5.30 -7.36 8.04
N PRO A 67 4.44 -7.91 8.89
CA PRO A 67 4.24 -7.34 10.21
C PRO A 67 5.54 -7.37 11.01
N PHE A 68 5.78 -6.33 11.80
CA PHE A 68 6.90 -6.33 12.72
C PHE A 68 6.70 -7.40 13.81
N PRO A 69 7.76 -7.99 14.38
CA PRO A 69 7.67 -8.97 15.48
C PRO A 69 7.29 -8.27 16.80
N MET A 70 6.18 -7.59 16.80
CA MET A 70 5.58 -6.78 17.86
C MET A 70 4.11 -7.14 18.02
N SER A 71 3.44 -6.51 18.98
CA SER A 71 1.99 -6.63 19.14
C SER A 71 1.24 -6.05 17.93
N ILE A 72 -0.03 -6.45 17.77
CA ILE A 72 -0.94 -5.87 16.78
C ILE A 72 -1.01 -4.35 16.95
N TYR A 73 -1.19 -3.90 18.20
CA TYR A 73 -1.22 -2.49 18.56
C TYR A 73 0.07 -1.76 18.17
N ASP A 74 1.23 -2.31 18.56
CA ASP A 74 2.50 -1.64 18.34
C ASP A 74 2.90 -1.58 16.87
N ASN A 75 2.46 -2.54 16.04
CA ASN A 75 2.63 -2.46 14.60
C ASN A 75 2.04 -1.19 14.00
N ILE A 76 0.83 -0.81 14.43
CA ILE A 76 0.13 0.38 13.92
C ILE A 76 0.67 1.65 14.59
N ALA A 77 0.88 1.60 15.91
CA ALA A 77 1.36 2.75 16.68
C ALA A 77 2.82 3.13 16.39
N TYR A 78 3.59 2.27 15.72
CA TYR A 78 5.01 2.47 15.47
C TYR A 78 5.28 3.76 14.68
N GLY A 79 4.69 3.91 13.51
CA GLY A 79 4.86 5.07 12.65
C GLY A 79 4.46 6.40 13.34
N PRO A 80 3.25 6.52 13.88
CA PRO A 80 2.82 7.69 14.65
C PRO A 80 3.75 8.05 15.81
N ARG A 81 4.31 7.06 16.52
CA ARG A 81 5.32 7.31 17.57
C ARG A 81 6.61 7.89 17.00
N CYS A 82 7.07 7.40 15.85
CA CYS A 82 8.26 7.94 15.17
C CYS A 82 8.03 9.40 14.73
N GLN A 83 6.80 9.78 14.39
CA GLN A 83 6.41 11.16 14.14
C GLN A 83 6.26 12.02 15.42
N GLY A 84 6.58 11.46 16.60
CA GLY A 84 6.58 12.18 17.86
C GLY A 84 5.24 12.21 18.62
N ILE A 85 4.23 11.45 18.19
CA ILE A 85 2.96 11.32 18.90
C ILE A 85 3.17 10.48 20.17
N LYS A 86 3.18 11.14 21.33
CA LYS A 86 3.38 10.50 22.66
C LYS A 86 2.09 10.34 23.46
N ASN A 87 1.03 11.05 23.08
CA ASN A 87 -0.24 11.00 23.78
C ASN A 87 -0.92 9.64 23.56
N LYS A 88 -1.11 8.89 24.66
CA LYS A 88 -1.71 7.54 24.62
C LYS A 88 -3.14 7.53 24.08
N ALA A 89 -3.95 8.53 24.43
CA ALA A 89 -5.33 8.62 23.95
C ALA A 89 -5.36 8.81 22.44
N LYS A 90 -4.52 9.71 21.89
CA LYS A 90 -4.39 9.94 20.46
C LYS A 90 -3.86 8.70 19.72
N LEU A 91 -2.86 8.02 20.30
CA LEU A 91 -2.35 6.76 19.72
C LEU A 91 -3.43 5.68 19.68
N ASN A 92 -4.21 5.54 20.74
CA ASN A 92 -5.33 4.59 20.78
C ASN A 92 -6.36 4.91 19.70
N GLU A 93 -6.71 6.17 19.54
CA GLU A 93 -7.64 6.63 18.51
C GLU A 93 -7.12 6.27 17.11
N ILE A 94 -5.86 6.60 16.81
CA ILE A 94 -5.23 6.26 15.51
C ILE A 94 -5.27 4.75 15.29
N VAL A 95 -4.85 3.95 16.25
CA VAL A 95 -4.82 2.48 16.14
C VAL A 95 -6.20 1.91 15.86
N ILE A 96 -7.21 2.32 16.65
CA ILE A 96 -8.58 1.82 16.50
C ILE A 96 -9.16 2.23 15.13
N ASN A 97 -8.97 3.48 14.72
CA ASN A 97 -9.48 3.98 13.45
C ASN A 97 -8.81 3.27 12.27
N SER A 98 -7.49 3.08 12.32
CA SER A 98 -6.75 2.35 11.27
C SER A 98 -7.18 0.89 11.16
N LEU A 99 -7.40 0.21 12.29
CA LEU A 99 -7.93 -1.16 12.30
C LEU A 99 -9.36 -1.23 11.74
N LYS A 100 -10.21 -0.25 12.05
CA LYS A 100 -11.57 -0.16 11.50
C LYS A 100 -11.53 0.06 9.99
N LYS A 101 -10.74 1.03 9.52
CA LYS A 101 -10.55 1.30 8.09
C LYS A 101 -10.01 0.08 7.33
N ALA A 102 -9.12 -0.71 7.96
CA ALA A 102 -8.60 -1.95 7.40
C ALA A 102 -9.52 -3.18 7.56
N ALA A 103 -10.77 -2.99 8.01
CA ALA A 103 -11.76 -4.04 8.28
C ALA A 103 -11.20 -5.19 9.15
N LEU A 104 -10.32 -4.87 10.11
CA LEU A 104 -9.65 -5.85 10.98
C LEU A 104 -10.06 -5.72 12.45
N TYR A 105 -10.61 -4.56 12.88
CA TYR A 105 -10.87 -4.23 14.27
C TYR A 105 -11.70 -5.31 14.99
N GLU A 106 -12.83 -5.73 14.43
CA GLU A 106 -13.73 -6.69 15.08
C GLU A 106 -13.08 -8.07 15.31
N GLU A 107 -12.11 -8.42 14.46
CA GLU A 107 -11.40 -9.71 14.58
C GLU A 107 -10.28 -9.69 15.65
N VAL A 108 -9.79 -8.48 16.01
CA VAL A 108 -8.59 -8.36 16.87
C VAL A 108 -8.78 -7.48 18.11
N LYS A 109 -9.93 -6.84 18.31
CA LYS A 109 -10.17 -5.86 19.38
C LYS A 109 -9.83 -6.36 20.80
N ASP A 110 -10.04 -7.65 21.06
CA ASP A 110 -9.80 -8.27 22.37
C ASP A 110 -8.37 -8.82 22.53
N ARG A 111 -7.54 -8.74 21.47
CA ARG A 111 -6.20 -9.32 21.40
C ARG A 111 -5.15 -8.38 20.81
N LEU A 112 -5.33 -7.07 20.99
CA LEU A 112 -4.41 -6.04 20.47
C LEU A 112 -2.97 -6.16 20.98
N LYS A 113 -2.78 -6.80 22.13
CA LYS A 113 -1.46 -7.05 22.75
C LYS A 113 -0.80 -8.33 22.25
N ASP A 114 -1.52 -9.19 21.53
CA ASP A 114 -0.97 -10.43 20.99
C ASP A 114 0.05 -10.12 19.88
N SER A 115 0.93 -11.08 19.63
CA SER A 115 1.90 -10.98 18.54
C SER A 115 1.19 -10.88 17.19
N ALA A 116 1.59 -9.91 16.37
CA ALA A 116 1.10 -9.76 15.00
C ALA A 116 1.40 -10.99 14.13
N LEU A 117 2.46 -11.73 14.46
CA LEU A 117 2.84 -12.96 13.74
C LEU A 117 1.88 -14.13 13.99
N SER A 118 1.00 -14.05 14.99
CA SER A 118 -0.03 -15.06 15.26
C SER A 118 -1.27 -14.92 14.38
N LEU A 119 -1.36 -13.86 13.58
CA LEU A 119 -2.47 -13.61 12.67
C LEU A 119 -2.37 -14.48 11.42
N SER A 120 -3.52 -14.78 10.78
CA SER A 120 -3.56 -15.42 9.46
C SER A 120 -2.96 -14.50 8.38
N GLY A 121 -2.55 -15.06 7.24
CA GLY A 121 -1.95 -14.28 6.15
C GLY A 121 -2.80 -13.08 5.70
N GLY A 122 -4.10 -13.28 5.52
CA GLY A 122 -5.02 -12.20 5.17
C GLY A 122 -5.20 -11.16 6.29
N GLN A 123 -5.16 -11.58 7.56
CA GLN A 123 -5.16 -10.65 8.69
C GLN A 123 -3.86 -9.87 8.78
N GLN A 124 -2.71 -10.52 8.55
CA GLN A 124 -1.41 -9.85 8.52
C GLN A 124 -1.35 -8.81 7.39
N GLN A 125 -1.89 -9.13 6.22
CA GLN A 125 -1.94 -8.17 5.11
C GLN A 125 -2.81 -6.95 5.46
N ARG A 126 -4.00 -7.16 6.03
CA ARG A 126 -4.86 -6.06 6.49
C ARG A 126 -4.20 -5.26 7.63
N LEU A 127 -3.41 -5.90 8.48
CA LEU A 127 -2.60 -5.20 9.49
C LEU A 127 -1.53 -4.32 8.85
N CYS A 128 -0.84 -4.80 7.80
CA CYS A 128 0.13 -3.99 7.04
C CYS A 128 -0.55 -2.79 6.37
N ILE A 129 -1.76 -2.97 5.82
CA ILE A 129 -2.56 -1.85 5.30
C ILE A 129 -2.93 -0.89 6.44
N ALA A 130 -3.41 -1.38 7.60
CA ALA A 130 -3.73 -0.55 8.76
C ALA A 130 -2.51 0.26 9.25
N ARG A 131 -1.32 -0.35 9.25
CA ARG A 131 -0.06 0.33 9.58
C ARG A 131 0.26 1.45 8.61
N THR A 132 0.03 1.23 7.32
CA THR A 132 0.26 2.23 6.27
C THR A 132 -0.70 3.41 6.42
N ILE A 133 -2.01 3.17 6.56
CA ILE A 133 -3.02 4.24 6.67
C ILE A 133 -2.96 4.99 8.01
N ALA A 134 -2.33 4.42 9.04
CA ALA A 134 -2.09 5.11 10.32
C ALA A 134 -1.18 6.34 10.21
N MET A 135 -0.44 6.44 9.11
CA MET A 135 0.41 7.58 8.77
C MET A 135 -0.36 8.68 8.01
N GLU A 136 -1.62 8.44 7.64
CA GLU A 136 -2.47 9.33 6.84
C GLU A 136 -1.80 9.75 5.50
N PRO A 137 -1.29 8.78 4.71
CA PRO A 137 -0.61 9.08 3.46
C PRO A 137 -1.57 9.70 2.45
N LYS A 138 -1.02 10.35 1.40
CA LYS A 138 -1.81 10.82 0.23
C LYS A 138 -1.90 9.75 -0.85
N VAL A 139 -0.85 8.95 -0.96
CA VAL A 139 -0.75 7.88 -1.95
C VAL A 139 -0.44 6.56 -1.26
N ILE A 140 -1.11 5.48 -1.67
CA ILE A 140 -0.81 4.12 -1.21
C ILE A 140 -0.35 3.30 -2.41
N LEU A 141 0.86 2.80 -2.34
CA LEU A 141 1.42 1.86 -3.31
C LEU A 141 1.17 0.43 -2.83
N MET A 142 0.68 -0.45 -3.70
CA MET A 142 0.40 -1.85 -3.35
C MET A 142 1.04 -2.79 -4.38
N ASP A 143 2.02 -3.56 -3.94
CA ASP A 143 2.73 -4.53 -4.79
C ASP A 143 2.06 -5.90 -4.66
N GLU A 144 1.22 -6.30 -5.61
CA GLU A 144 0.50 -7.58 -5.63
C GLU A 144 -0.13 -8.00 -4.28
N PRO A 145 -0.94 -7.18 -3.61
CA PRO A 145 -1.32 -7.34 -2.20
C PRO A 145 -2.16 -8.59 -1.90
N THR A 146 -2.62 -9.30 -2.92
CA THR A 146 -3.50 -10.48 -2.80
C THR A 146 -2.88 -11.76 -3.32
N SER A 147 -1.70 -11.71 -3.94
CA SER A 147 -1.11 -12.85 -4.67
C SER A 147 -0.78 -14.08 -3.80
N ALA A 148 -0.53 -13.86 -2.50
CA ALA A 148 -0.19 -14.92 -1.54
C ALA A 148 -1.40 -15.36 -0.68
N LEU A 149 -2.63 -14.94 -1.03
CA LEU A 149 -3.82 -15.12 -0.21
C LEU A 149 -4.81 -16.11 -0.84
N ASP A 150 -5.62 -16.72 0.01
CA ASP A 150 -6.77 -17.51 -0.43
C ASP A 150 -7.89 -16.63 -1.03
N PRO A 151 -8.85 -17.20 -1.78
CA PRO A 151 -9.89 -16.42 -2.46
C PRO A 151 -10.76 -15.58 -1.50
N ILE A 152 -11.02 -16.05 -0.28
CA ILE A 152 -11.85 -15.33 0.69
C ILE A 152 -11.10 -14.12 1.22
N ALA A 153 -9.81 -14.29 1.56
CA ALA A 153 -8.97 -13.20 2.00
C ALA A 153 -8.76 -12.18 0.86
N THR A 154 -8.61 -12.66 -0.39
CA THR A 154 -8.51 -11.81 -1.58
C THR A 154 -9.73 -10.92 -1.74
N SER A 155 -10.96 -11.47 -1.67
CA SER A 155 -12.20 -10.70 -1.76
C SER A 155 -12.27 -9.59 -0.70
N LYS A 156 -11.92 -9.93 0.55
CA LYS A 156 -11.89 -8.93 1.64
C LYS A 156 -10.89 -7.80 1.40
N ILE A 157 -9.74 -8.10 0.80
CA ILE A 157 -8.75 -7.07 0.45
C ILE A 157 -9.24 -6.22 -0.72
N GLU A 158 -9.89 -6.80 -1.73
CA GLU A 158 -10.47 -6.06 -2.85
C GLU A 158 -11.58 -5.09 -2.38
N GLU A 159 -12.48 -5.57 -1.52
CA GLU A 159 -13.52 -4.73 -0.90
C GLU A 159 -12.89 -3.58 -0.08
N LEU A 160 -11.83 -3.88 0.67
CA LEU A 160 -11.09 -2.87 1.43
C LEU A 160 -10.44 -1.84 0.51
N ILE A 161 -9.84 -2.25 -0.60
CA ILE A 161 -9.22 -1.33 -1.58
C ILE A 161 -10.27 -0.42 -2.21
N ASP A 162 -11.46 -0.95 -2.51
CA ASP A 162 -12.57 -0.17 -3.07
C ASP A 162 -13.08 0.92 -2.10
N GLU A 163 -13.07 0.64 -0.79
CA GLU A 163 -13.36 1.66 0.22
C GLU A 163 -12.22 2.68 0.35
N LEU A 164 -10.97 2.22 0.36
CA LEU A 164 -9.81 3.09 0.54
C LEU A 164 -9.60 4.06 -0.63
N LYS A 165 -9.92 3.67 -1.88
CA LYS A 165 -9.77 4.57 -3.04
C LYS A 165 -10.65 5.81 -2.98
N LYS A 166 -11.67 5.83 -2.11
CA LYS A 166 -12.52 7.01 -1.88
C LYS A 166 -11.78 8.13 -1.13
N GLU A 167 -10.77 7.77 -0.34
CA GLU A 167 -10.01 8.70 0.49
C GLU A 167 -8.56 8.87 0.03
N TYR A 168 -7.98 7.85 -0.62
CA TYR A 168 -6.57 7.79 -0.99
C TYR A 168 -6.40 7.62 -2.50
N THR A 169 -5.33 8.17 -3.05
CA THR A 169 -4.85 7.76 -4.38
C THR A 169 -4.12 6.43 -4.23
N ILE A 170 -4.50 5.42 -5.00
CA ILE A 170 -3.90 4.09 -4.91
C ILE A 170 -3.22 3.73 -6.24
N VAL A 171 -1.99 3.23 -6.17
CA VAL A 171 -1.31 2.59 -7.30
C VAL A 171 -1.08 1.13 -6.95
N ILE A 172 -1.71 0.23 -7.68
CA ILE A 172 -1.63 -1.21 -7.43
C ILE A 172 -0.92 -1.92 -8.58
N VAL A 173 -0.04 -2.85 -8.25
CA VAL A 173 0.53 -3.82 -9.20
C VAL A 173 -0.26 -5.11 -9.10
N THR A 174 -0.66 -5.65 -10.23
CA THR A 174 -1.20 -7.00 -10.34
C THR A 174 -0.88 -7.64 -11.70
N HIS A 175 -0.87 -8.95 -11.74
CA HIS A 175 -0.84 -9.72 -12.99
C HIS A 175 -2.23 -10.29 -13.34
N ASN A 176 -3.24 -10.05 -12.49
CA ASN A 176 -4.60 -10.54 -12.67
C ASN A 176 -5.47 -9.48 -13.37
N MET A 177 -5.77 -9.71 -14.66
CA MET A 177 -6.60 -8.82 -15.46
C MET A 177 -8.02 -8.65 -14.90
N GLN A 178 -8.63 -9.74 -14.40
CA GLN A 178 -9.97 -9.68 -13.83
C GLN A 178 -10.01 -8.82 -12.56
N GLN A 179 -8.98 -8.88 -11.74
CA GLN A 179 -8.83 -8.00 -10.59
C GLN A 179 -8.69 -6.54 -11.03
N ALA A 180 -7.79 -6.25 -11.98
CA ALA A 180 -7.60 -4.90 -12.51
C ALA A 180 -8.93 -4.30 -13.01
N CYS A 181 -9.69 -5.05 -13.82
CA CYS A 181 -11.00 -4.59 -14.33
C CYS A 181 -12.04 -4.32 -13.24
N ARG A 182 -11.98 -5.05 -12.11
CA ARG A 182 -12.98 -4.87 -11.03
C ARG A 182 -12.71 -3.66 -10.17
N ILE A 183 -11.44 -3.38 -9.84
CA ILE A 183 -11.12 -2.43 -8.77
C ILE A 183 -10.55 -1.10 -9.26
N SER A 184 -9.92 -1.05 -10.46
CA SER A 184 -9.21 0.14 -10.91
C SER A 184 -10.07 1.09 -11.76
N ASP A 185 -9.72 2.37 -11.70
CA ASP A 185 -10.30 3.42 -12.53
C ASP A 185 -9.49 3.59 -13.82
N TYR A 186 -8.14 3.38 -13.71
CA TYR A 186 -7.20 3.43 -14.84
C TYR A 186 -6.30 2.20 -14.82
N VAL A 187 -5.90 1.75 -16.00
CA VAL A 187 -4.94 0.65 -16.19
C VAL A 187 -3.79 1.11 -17.08
N ALA A 188 -2.57 0.90 -16.58
CA ALA A 188 -1.34 0.98 -17.36
C ALA A 188 -0.87 -0.45 -17.69
N PHE A 189 -0.94 -0.85 -18.93
CA PHE A 189 -0.46 -2.15 -19.37
C PHE A 189 1.05 -2.12 -19.60
N PHE A 190 1.74 -2.95 -18.84
CA PHE A 190 3.20 -3.00 -18.78
C PHE A 190 3.73 -4.26 -19.46
N MET A 191 4.63 -4.12 -20.42
CA MET A 191 5.24 -5.23 -21.14
C MET A 191 6.71 -4.94 -21.44
N LEU A 192 7.60 -5.89 -21.12
CA LEU A 192 9.05 -5.80 -21.40
C LEU A 192 9.73 -4.50 -20.93
N GLY A 193 9.28 -3.93 -19.80
CA GLY A 193 9.85 -2.70 -19.24
C GLY A 193 9.20 -1.42 -19.76
N GLU A 194 8.20 -1.50 -20.62
CA GLU A 194 7.54 -0.34 -21.25
C GLU A 194 6.06 -0.30 -20.91
N ILE A 195 5.50 0.91 -20.77
CA ILE A 195 4.05 1.11 -20.73
C ILE A 195 3.56 1.10 -22.20
N VAL A 196 2.84 0.05 -22.56
CA VAL A 196 2.31 -0.13 -23.92
C VAL A 196 1.01 0.64 -24.10
N GLU A 197 0.20 0.71 -23.04
CA GLU A 197 -1.10 1.35 -23.09
C GLU A 197 -1.46 1.91 -21.70
N PHE A 198 -2.14 3.06 -21.68
CA PHE A 198 -2.69 3.67 -20.46
C PHE A 198 -4.06 4.25 -20.76
N ASN A 199 -5.10 3.66 -20.20
CA ASN A 199 -6.49 4.05 -20.43
C ASN A 199 -7.36 3.96 -19.18
N GLU A 200 -8.56 4.54 -19.27
CA GLU A 200 -9.62 4.26 -18.32
C GLU A 200 -10.04 2.78 -18.40
N THR A 201 -10.27 2.15 -17.25
CA THR A 201 -10.64 0.72 -17.18
C THR A 201 -11.93 0.41 -17.94
N SER A 202 -12.83 1.39 -18.07
CA SER A 202 -14.08 1.27 -18.82
C SER A 202 -13.90 1.09 -20.34
N ILE A 203 -12.69 1.32 -20.86
CA ILE A 203 -12.36 1.25 -22.30
C ILE A 203 -11.68 -0.08 -22.65
N LEU A 204 -11.14 -0.78 -21.62
CA LEU A 204 -10.46 -2.07 -21.76
C LEU A 204 -11.44 -3.24 -21.75
#